data_46027eab59289ce94957162f0f3f5f54
#
_entry.id   46027eab59289ce94957162f0f3f5f54
#
_cell.length_a   1.000
_cell.length_b   1.000
_cell.length_c   1.000
_cell.angle_alpha   90.00
_cell.angle_beta   90.00
_cell.angle_gamma   90.00
#
_symmetry.space_group_name_H-M   'P 1'
#
loop_
_entity.id
_entity.type
_entity.pdbx_description
1 polymer ?
#
loop_
_entity_poly.entity_id
_entity_poly.type
_entity_poly.pdbx_seq_one_letter_code
_entity_poly.pdbx_strand_id
1 'polypeptide(L)'
;MKRMVSLIMIIQFLIYFGFSMVIPVIPQLVKDLGVSTTHMGWLLAVYSLASFLSAPYFGKLSDRFGRRPLLLYGLLAFSFSFLIFGMFIDVLWILYISRLIGGAAAGALYTATTSMVADITTREERTRYMGLVGMSIGLGFIFGPGVGGLLAEISLSLAYYMTSIVIIGALLFCIIKVRETYRPGAYTKKRITLASDYFLQPVGILLICTFFVMLTMSGMESTFQLLGIERINITPSQMGILFFIGGIFNAGVQGGIIGRLKDGQEYPVMIIGQAMALIAFIMLPFMTNLFYAGICIVLLMSGNAFVKTLLTSQITKEGNQNEMGRLTSTTYSLDSLGRIFGPLVFNYLFIITAGLPFWVGAALTVFSTYFIFQYYRKRRRLA
;
A
#
# COMPACT_ATOMS: atom_id res chain seq x y z
N MET A 1 -10.51 16.10 16.70
CA MET A 1 -9.43 15.73 15.79
C MET A 1 -8.76 14.41 16.19
N LYS A 2 -7.97 14.31 17.26
CA LYS A 2 -7.25 13.08 17.68
C LYS A 2 -8.14 11.82 17.71
N ARG A 3 -9.33 11.90 18.28
CA ARG A 3 -10.29 10.76 18.35
C ARG A 3 -10.68 10.23 16.97
N MET A 4 -10.91 11.09 15.97
CA MET A 4 -11.31 10.68 14.64
C MET A 4 -10.14 9.97 13.91
N VAL A 5 -8.92 10.47 14.03
CA VAL A 5 -7.74 9.81 13.48
C VAL A 5 -7.56 8.41 14.09
N SER A 6 -7.70 8.28 15.42
CA SER A 6 -7.62 6.96 16.07
C SER A 6 -8.69 5.98 15.56
N LEU A 7 -9.91 6.48 15.26
CA LEU A 7 -10.94 5.63 14.65
C LEU A 7 -10.55 5.17 13.24
N ILE A 8 -9.98 6.07 12.43
CA ILE A 8 -9.48 5.72 11.09
C ILE A 8 -8.32 4.72 11.18
N MET A 9 -7.41 4.89 12.15
CA MET A 9 -6.31 3.95 12.41
C MET A 9 -6.84 2.54 12.71
N ILE A 10 -7.85 2.42 13.59
CA ILE A 10 -8.48 1.13 13.90
C ILE A 10 -9.09 0.51 12.64
N ILE A 11 -9.80 1.29 11.85
CA ILE A 11 -10.42 0.81 10.59
C ILE A 11 -9.33 0.34 9.62
N GLN A 12 -8.27 1.10 9.43
CA GLN A 12 -7.15 0.72 8.57
C GLN A 12 -6.46 -0.55 9.06
N PHE A 13 -6.22 -0.66 10.38
CA PHE A 13 -5.71 -1.89 10.96
C PHE A 13 -6.60 -3.09 10.62
N LEU A 14 -7.92 -2.99 10.85
CA LEU A 14 -8.85 -4.09 10.59
C LEU A 14 -8.92 -4.45 9.09
N ILE A 15 -8.90 -3.46 8.19
CA ILE A 15 -8.88 -3.68 6.74
C ILE A 15 -7.64 -4.48 6.34
N TYR A 16 -6.46 -4.01 6.76
CA TYR A 16 -5.19 -4.62 6.34
C TYR A 16 -4.87 -5.90 7.10
N PHE A 17 -5.32 -6.04 8.34
CA PHE A 17 -5.29 -7.29 9.08
C PHE A 17 -6.11 -8.37 8.37
N GLY A 18 -7.37 -8.07 8.03
CA GLY A 18 -8.21 -8.99 7.26
C GLY A 18 -7.64 -9.30 5.88
N PHE A 19 -7.22 -8.28 5.14
CA PHE A 19 -6.64 -8.47 3.80
C PHE A 19 -5.39 -9.36 3.83
N SER A 20 -4.50 -9.17 4.79
CA SER A 20 -3.24 -9.90 4.86
C SER A 20 -3.37 -11.34 5.37
N MET A 21 -4.47 -11.68 6.06
CA MET A 21 -4.78 -13.05 6.47
C MET A 21 -4.84 -14.04 5.30
N VAL A 22 -5.29 -13.58 4.13
CA VAL A 22 -5.46 -14.45 2.96
C VAL A 22 -4.21 -14.59 2.10
N ILE A 23 -3.16 -13.77 2.35
CA ILE A 23 -1.93 -13.80 1.55
C ILE A 23 -1.26 -15.19 1.58
N PRO A 24 -1.02 -15.83 2.75
CA PRO A 24 -0.37 -17.13 2.81
C PRO A 24 -1.25 -18.26 2.25
N VAL A 25 -2.55 -18.04 2.09
CA VAL A 25 -3.52 -19.07 1.65
C VAL A 25 -3.52 -19.25 0.13
N ILE A 26 -3.25 -18.17 -0.64
CA ILE A 26 -3.34 -18.18 -2.11
C ILE A 26 -2.45 -19.23 -2.77
N PRO A 27 -1.16 -19.41 -2.40
CA PRO A 27 -0.31 -20.41 -3.02
C PRO A 27 -0.82 -21.84 -2.84
N GLN A 28 -1.29 -22.19 -1.63
CA GLN A 28 -1.85 -23.49 -1.34
C GLN A 28 -3.15 -23.71 -2.11
N LEU A 29 -4.02 -22.72 -2.17
CA LEU A 29 -5.26 -22.77 -2.93
C LEU A 29 -5.03 -23.07 -4.42
N VAL A 30 -4.07 -22.38 -5.06
CA VAL A 30 -3.73 -22.60 -6.48
C VAL A 30 -3.23 -24.02 -6.71
N LYS A 31 -2.47 -24.56 -5.75
CA LYS A 31 -1.99 -25.95 -5.78
C LYS A 31 -3.15 -26.94 -5.64
N ASP A 32 -4.06 -26.72 -4.70
CA ASP A 32 -5.19 -27.62 -4.44
C ASP A 32 -6.21 -27.63 -5.59
N LEU A 33 -6.37 -26.49 -6.28
CA LEU A 33 -7.19 -26.40 -7.50
C LEU A 33 -6.56 -27.12 -8.72
N GLY A 34 -5.29 -27.54 -8.62
CA GLY A 34 -4.60 -28.20 -9.72
C GLY A 34 -4.39 -27.32 -10.97
N VAL A 35 -4.49 -25.98 -10.79
CA VAL A 35 -4.30 -25.02 -11.87
C VAL A 35 -2.87 -24.49 -11.93
N SER A 36 -2.49 -23.93 -13.08
CA SER A 36 -1.15 -23.36 -13.26
C SER A 36 -0.86 -22.28 -12.21
N THR A 37 0.37 -22.25 -11.69
CA THR A 37 0.87 -21.22 -10.76
C THR A 37 0.77 -19.81 -11.32
N THR A 38 0.64 -19.66 -12.64
CA THR A 38 0.37 -18.36 -13.29
C THR A 38 -0.92 -17.72 -12.79
N HIS A 39 -1.94 -18.51 -12.38
CA HIS A 39 -3.19 -17.99 -11.83
C HIS A 39 -3.00 -17.25 -10.50
N MET A 40 -1.97 -17.58 -9.70
CA MET A 40 -1.60 -16.80 -8.52
C MET A 40 -1.27 -15.35 -8.89
N GLY A 41 -0.41 -15.17 -9.91
CA GLY A 41 -0.06 -13.83 -10.42
C GLY A 41 -1.27 -13.09 -10.99
N TRP A 42 -2.11 -13.78 -11.76
CA TRP A 42 -3.30 -13.20 -12.35
C TRP A 42 -4.36 -12.79 -11.32
N LEU A 43 -4.59 -13.57 -10.28
CA LEU A 43 -5.52 -13.19 -9.20
C LEU A 43 -5.08 -11.90 -8.46
N LEU A 44 -3.77 -11.70 -8.30
CA LEU A 44 -3.21 -10.47 -7.74
C LEU A 44 -3.26 -9.31 -8.74
N ALA A 45 -2.96 -9.58 -10.01
CA ALA A 45 -2.98 -8.58 -11.08
C ALA A 45 -4.39 -8.04 -11.32
N VAL A 46 -5.41 -8.91 -11.39
CA VAL A 46 -6.81 -8.53 -11.57
C VAL A 46 -7.31 -7.66 -10.42
N TYR A 47 -6.96 -8.00 -9.17
CA TYR A 47 -7.28 -7.18 -8.00
C TYR A 47 -6.65 -5.79 -8.10
N SER A 48 -5.36 -5.73 -8.45
CA SER A 48 -4.62 -4.46 -8.57
C SER A 48 -5.12 -3.63 -9.75
N LEU A 49 -5.48 -4.26 -10.87
CA LEU A 49 -6.05 -3.60 -12.05
C LEU A 49 -7.43 -3.01 -11.74
N ALA A 50 -8.29 -3.77 -11.06
CA ALA A 50 -9.60 -3.27 -10.62
C ALA A 50 -9.46 -2.06 -9.68
N SER A 51 -8.50 -2.12 -8.77
CA SER A 51 -8.17 -1.05 -7.84
C SER A 51 -7.67 0.21 -8.58
N PHE A 52 -6.79 0.03 -9.55
CA PHE A 52 -6.27 1.09 -10.40
C PHE A 52 -7.38 1.79 -11.19
N LEU A 53 -8.21 1.04 -11.89
CA LEU A 53 -9.25 1.60 -12.76
C LEU A 53 -10.37 2.27 -11.96
N SER A 54 -10.71 1.74 -10.80
CA SER A 54 -11.82 2.24 -9.97
C SER A 54 -11.45 3.44 -9.12
N ALA A 55 -10.20 3.57 -8.66
CA ALA A 55 -9.80 4.61 -7.72
C ALA A 55 -10.08 6.05 -8.21
N PRO A 56 -9.81 6.45 -9.48
CA PRO A 56 -10.15 7.80 -9.96
C PRO A 56 -11.66 8.06 -9.96
N TYR A 57 -12.47 7.03 -10.23
CA TYR A 57 -13.93 7.13 -10.18
C TYR A 57 -14.41 7.34 -8.74
N PHE A 58 -13.93 6.54 -7.81
CA PHE A 58 -14.25 6.69 -6.39
C PHE A 58 -13.71 7.98 -5.78
N GLY A 59 -12.62 8.52 -6.30
CA GLY A 59 -12.13 9.84 -5.93
C GLY A 59 -13.15 10.93 -6.21
N LYS A 60 -13.71 10.95 -7.44
CA LYS A 60 -14.78 11.89 -7.81
C LYS A 60 -16.04 11.69 -6.98
N LEU A 61 -16.39 10.43 -6.72
CA LEU A 61 -17.57 10.07 -5.92
C LEU A 61 -17.42 10.55 -4.47
N SER A 62 -16.22 10.40 -3.91
CA SER A 62 -15.83 10.88 -2.59
C SER A 62 -15.98 12.40 -2.46
N ASP A 63 -15.55 13.14 -3.49
CA ASP A 63 -15.66 14.60 -3.51
C ASP A 63 -17.09 15.09 -3.74
N ARG A 64 -17.99 14.25 -4.25
CA ARG A 64 -19.40 14.58 -4.51
C ARG A 64 -20.33 14.19 -3.36
N PHE A 65 -20.19 12.98 -2.85
CA PHE A 65 -21.14 12.40 -1.89
C PHE A 65 -20.61 12.36 -0.45
N GLY A 66 -19.34 12.67 -0.26
CA GLY A 66 -18.67 12.61 1.04
C GLY A 66 -17.79 11.38 1.21
N ARG A 67 -17.00 11.41 2.29
CA ARG A 67 -15.99 10.37 2.59
C ARG A 67 -16.62 9.17 3.27
N ARG A 68 -17.52 9.43 4.21
CA ARG A 68 -18.16 8.38 5.02
C ARG A 68 -19.03 7.42 4.21
N PRO A 69 -19.94 7.85 3.31
CA PRO A 69 -20.70 6.93 2.46
C PRO A 69 -19.78 6.04 1.63
N LEU A 70 -18.73 6.61 1.02
CA LEU A 70 -17.78 5.84 0.24
C LEU A 70 -17.04 4.79 1.08
N LEU A 71 -16.65 5.14 2.32
CA LEU A 71 -16.03 4.21 3.26
C LEU A 71 -16.97 3.05 3.61
N LEU A 72 -18.26 3.33 3.90
CA LEU A 72 -19.23 2.31 4.25
C LEU A 72 -19.52 1.34 3.09
N TYR A 73 -19.79 1.86 1.89
CA TYR A 73 -19.98 1.02 0.70
C TYR A 73 -18.73 0.25 0.31
N GLY A 74 -17.56 0.87 0.47
CA GLY A 74 -16.28 0.21 0.26
C GLY A 74 -16.06 -0.97 1.21
N LEU A 75 -16.33 -0.80 2.52
CA LEU A 75 -16.22 -1.90 3.51
C LEU A 75 -17.22 -3.02 3.21
N LEU A 76 -18.45 -2.69 2.85
CA LEU A 76 -19.48 -3.68 2.50
C LEU A 76 -19.04 -4.50 1.27
N ALA A 77 -18.65 -3.84 0.18
CA ALA A 77 -18.20 -4.50 -1.03
C ALA A 77 -16.93 -5.33 -0.81
N PHE A 78 -16.02 -4.82 0.03
CA PHE A 78 -14.78 -5.52 0.37
C PHE A 78 -15.04 -6.80 1.17
N SER A 79 -15.89 -6.73 2.19
CA SER A 79 -16.33 -7.91 2.96
C SER A 79 -17.01 -8.93 2.06
N PHE A 80 -17.94 -8.48 1.21
CA PHE A 80 -18.67 -9.34 0.29
C PHE A 80 -17.73 -10.06 -0.69
N SER A 81 -16.69 -9.40 -1.16
CA SER A 81 -15.70 -10.02 -2.03
C SER A 81 -15.00 -11.21 -1.35
N PHE A 82 -14.61 -11.09 -0.09
CA PHE A 82 -13.99 -12.20 0.64
C PHE A 82 -14.99 -13.30 0.97
N LEU A 83 -16.23 -12.94 1.28
CA LEU A 83 -17.29 -13.93 1.51
C LEU A 83 -17.52 -14.81 0.28
N ILE A 84 -17.69 -14.19 -0.90
CA ILE A 84 -17.82 -14.92 -2.18
C ILE A 84 -16.60 -15.79 -2.44
N PHE A 85 -15.41 -15.27 -2.23
CA PHE A 85 -14.17 -16.02 -2.43
C PHE A 85 -14.14 -17.29 -1.58
N GLY A 86 -14.48 -17.18 -0.30
CA GLY A 86 -14.50 -18.33 0.62
C GLY A 86 -15.62 -19.33 0.33
N MET A 87 -16.80 -18.86 -0.12
CA MET A 87 -17.95 -19.72 -0.45
C MET A 87 -17.73 -20.54 -1.72
N PHE A 88 -17.03 -20.00 -2.69
CA PHE A 88 -16.82 -20.61 -4.00
C PHE A 88 -15.33 -20.83 -4.29
N ILE A 89 -14.59 -21.29 -3.27
CA ILE A 89 -13.14 -21.42 -3.31
C ILE A 89 -12.64 -22.36 -4.41
N ASP A 90 -13.47 -23.33 -4.82
CA ASP A 90 -13.15 -24.33 -5.85
C ASP A 90 -13.53 -23.86 -7.28
N VAL A 91 -14.13 -22.67 -7.42
CA VAL A 91 -14.63 -22.17 -8.71
C VAL A 91 -13.80 -20.98 -9.18
N LEU A 92 -12.78 -21.26 -9.98
CA LEU A 92 -11.77 -20.26 -10.41
C LEU A 92 -12.38 -18.95 -10.96
N TRP A 93 -13.46 -19.02 -11.76
CA TRP A 93 -14.11 -17.83 -12.30
C TRP A 93 -14.69 -16.91 -11.24
N ILE A 94 -15.28 -17.49 -10.19
CA ILE A 94 -15.84 -16.72 -9.08
C ILE A 94 -14.71 -16.07 -8.28
N LEU A 95 -13.55 -16.72 -8.16
CA LEU A 95 -12.38 -16.13 -7.53
C LEU A 95 -11.93 -14.86 -8.27
N TYR A 96 -11.92 -14.87 -9.61
CA TYR A 96 -11.61 -13.66 -10.39
C TYR A 96 -12.64 -12.54 -10.20
N ILE A 97 -13.94 -12.88 -10.19
CA ILE A 97 -15.02 -11.90 -9.93
C ILE A 97 -14.83 -11.29 -8.53
N SER A 98 -14.58 -12.12 -7.53
CA SER A 98 -14.27 -11.67 -6.18
C SER A 98 -13.08 -10.71 -6.14
N ARG A 99 -12.00 -11.01 -6.88
CA ARG A 99 -10.81 -10.13 -6.98
C ARG A 99 -11.14 -8.79 -7.65
N LEU A 100 -12.00 -8.76 -8.66
CA LEU A 100 -12.47 -7.53 -9.28
C LEU A 100 -13.25 -6.65 -8.27
N ILE A 101 -14.22 -7.23 -7.56
CA ILE A 101 -15.02 -6.53 -6.54
C ILE A 101 -14.11 -6.03 -5.41
N GLY A 102 -13.25 -6.91 -4.88
CA GLY A 102 -12.35 -6.59 -3.78
C GLY A 102 -11.33 -5.51 -4.15
N GLY A 103 -10.77 -5.57 -5.36
CA GLY A 103 -9.86 -4.55 -5.86
C GLY A 103 -10.53 -3.19 -6.00
N ALA A 104 -11.72 -3.13 -6.60
CA ALA A 104 -12.48 -1.90 -6.72
C ALA A 104 -12.82 -1.31 -5.33
N ALA A 105 -13.26 -2.15 -4.39
CA ALA A 105 -13.53 -1.73 -3.02
C ALA A 105 -12.28 -1.20 -2.31
N ALA A 106 -11.12 -1.82 -2.50
CA ALA A 106 -9.85 -1.37 -1.93
C ALA A 106 -9.48 0.06 -2.40
N GLY A 107 -9.70 0.36 -3.69
CA GLY A 107 -9.53 1.71 -4.22
C GLY A 107 -10.42 2.74 -3.52
N ALA A 108 -11.69 2.39 -3.28
CA ALA A 108 -12.63 3.23 -2.55
C ALA A 108 -12.20 3.45 -1.08
N LEU A 109 -11.79 2.38 -0.39
CA LEU A 109 -11.37 2.42 1.01
C LEU A 109 -10.12 3.27 1.21
N TYR A 110 -9.10 3.08 0.36
CA TYR A 110 -7.88 3.88 0.44
C TYR A 110 -8.18 5.37 0.21
N THR A 111 -8.94 5.67 -0.84
CA THR A 111 -9.32 7.05 -1.19
C THR A 111 -10.09 7.71 -0.05
N ALA A 112 -11.12 7.05 0.49
CA ALA A 112 -11.95 7.59 1.56
C ALA A 112 -11.13 7.84 2.83
N THR A 113 -10.35 6.87 3.30
CA THR A 113 -9.60 6.97 4.56
C THR A 113 -8.48 8.00 4.48
N THR A 114 -7.71 8.04 3.38
CA THR A 114 -6.64 9.01 3.18
C THR A 114 -7.20 10.43 3.08
N SER A 115 -8.32 10.61 2.35
CA SER A 115 -9.01 11.90 2.26
C SER A 115 -9.57 12.36 3.61
N MET A 116 -10.17 11.44 4.39
CA MET A 116 -10.67 11.75 5.73
C MET A 116 -9.57 12.26 6.66
N VAL A 117 -8.39 11.62 6.65
CA VAL A 117 -7.24 12.08 7.41
C VAL A 117 -6.79 13.47 6.96
N ALA A 118 -6.74 13.70 5.64
CA ALA A 118 -6.37 15.00 5.09
C ALA A 118 -7.37 16.11 5.44
N ASP A 119 -8.69 15.79 5.46
CA ASP A 119 -9.76 16.76 5.80
C ASP A 119 -9.73 17.21 7.26
N ILE A 120 -9.29 16.33 8.19
CA ILE A 120 -9.32 16.59 9.63
C ILE A 120 -7.97 17.01 10.23
N THR A 121 -6.93 17.10 9.41
CA THR A 121 -5.57 17.49 9.85
C THR A 121 -5.15 18.80 9.21
N THR A 122 -4.39 19.63 9.98
CA THR A 122 -3.70 20.78 9.39
C THR A 122 -2.54 20.34 8.50
N ARG A 123 -2.01 21.23 7.68
CA ARG A 123 -0.86 20.92 6.81
C ARG A 123 0.37 20.49 7.61
N GLU A 124 0.60 21.13 8.76
CA GLU A 124 1.73 20.88 9.67
C GLU A 124 1.64 19.51 10.34
N GLU A 125 0.43 19.11 10.74
CA GLU A 125 0.20 17.86 11.47
C GLU A 125 0.03 16.65 10.52
N ARG A 126 -0.21 16.88 9.23
CA ARG A 126 -0.59 15.85 8.25
C ARG A 126 0.42 14.73 8.15
N THR A 127 1.72 15.07 8.08
CA THR A 127 2.80 14.08 8.02
C THR A 127 2.76 13.12 9.21
N ARG A 128 2.58 13.67 10.42
CA ARG A 128 2.47 12.86 11.64
C ARG A 128 1.30 11.90 11.61
N TYR A 129 0.12 12.38 11.22
CA TYR A 129 -1.09 11.54 11.22
C TYR A 129 -1.09 10.52 10.06
N MET A 130 -0.50 10.83 8.91
CA MET A 130 -0.27 9.86 7.83
C MET A 130 0.69 8.75 8.29
N GLY A 131 1.73 9.09 9.05
CA GLY A 131 2.63 8.11 9.66
C GLY A 131 1.91 7.17 10.63
N LEU A 132 1.04 7.69 11.49
CA LEU A 132 0.25 6.88 12.41
C LEU A 132 -0.73 5.94 11.68
N VAL A 133 -1.36 6.40 10.61
CA VAL A 133 -2.21 5.54 9.76
C VAL A 133 -1.37 4.45 9.08
N GLY A 134 -0.20 4.81 8.55
CA GLY A 134 0.72 3.84 7.97
C GLY A 134 1.21 2.79 8.98
N MET A 135 1.46 3.18 10.23
CA MET A 135 1.77 2.24 11.32
C MET A 135 0.63 1.23 11.53
N SER A 136 -0.62 1.68 11.53
CA SER A 136 -1.78 0.79 11.68
C SER A 136 -1.90 -0.21 10.53
N ILE A 137 -1.60 0.22 9.30
CA ILE A 137 -1.51 -0.66 8.12
C ILE A 137 -0.40 -1.70 8.32
N GLY A 138 0.79 -1.26 8.74
CA GLY A 138 1.93 -2.14 9.01
C GLY A 138 1.62 -3.20 10.07
N LEU A 139 0.97 -2.82 11.17
CA LEU A 139 0.52 -3.75 12.20
C LEU A 139 -0.47 -4.79 11.63
N GLY A 140 -1.39 -4.38 10.77
CA GLY A 140 -2.29 -5.31 10.07
C GLY A 140 -1.51 -6.36 9.27
N PHE A 141 -0.52 -5.94 8.50
CA PHE A 141 0.34 -6.85 7.72
C PHE A 141 1.24 -7.75 8.57
N ILE A 142 1.56 -7.35 9.81
CA ILE A 142 2.36 -8.18 10.72
C ILE A 142 1.51 -9.32 11.30
N PHE A 143 0.34 -8.99 11.83
CA PHE A 143 -0.49 -9.96 12.56
C PHE A 143 -1.38 -10.82 11.65
N GLY A 144 -1.81 -10.28 10.50
CA GLY A 144 -2.74 -10.96 9.61
C GLY A 144 -2.25 -12.30 9.08
N PRO A 145 -1.04 -12.38 8.47
CA PRO A 145 -0.55 -13.65 7.92
C PRO A 145 -0.38 -14.75 8.97
N GLY A 146 0.00 -14.41 10.21
CA GLY A 146 0.11 -15.36 11.30
C GLY A 146 -1.24 -15.99 11.64
N VAL A 147 -2.28 -15.16 11.79
CA VAL A 147 -3.65 -15.65 12.07
C VAL A 147 -4.20 -16.40 10.85
N GLY A 148 -3.99 -15.86 9.65
CA GLY A 148 -4.45 -16.48 8.40
C GLY A 148 -3.82 -17.86 8.16
N GLY A 149 -2.53 -18.01 8.43
CA GLY A 149 -1.85 -19.30 8.35
C GLY A 149 -2.43 -20.36 9.29
N LEU A 150 -2.68 -19.99 10.56
CA LEU A 150 -3.32 -20.88 11.53
C LEU A 150 -4.75 -21.29 11.11
N LEU A 151 -5.52 -20.35 10.57
CA LEU A 151 -6.87 -20.66 10.08
C LEU A 151 -6.84 -21.57 8.84
N ALA A 152 -5.84 -21.41 7.98
CA ALA A 152 -5.66 -22.23 6.80
C ALA A 152 -5.33 -23.70 7.11
N GLU A 153 -4.72 -24.01 8.27
CA GLU A 153 -4.53 -25.38 8.74
C GLU A 153 -5.85 -26.10 9.03
N ILE A 154 -6.91 -25.36 9.39
CA ILE A 154 -8.25 -25.92 9.61
C ILE A 154 -8.99 -26.02 8.28
N SER A 155 -9.06 -24.91 7.53
CA SER A 155 -9.65 -24.84 6.19
C SER A 155 -9.18 -23.56 5.48
N LEU A 156 -8.84 -23.67 4.18
CA LEU A 156 -8.48 -22.51 3.38
C LEU A 156 -9.61 -21.48 3.31
N SER A 157 -10.87 -21.93 3.21
CA SER A 157 -12.05 -21.05 3.18
C SER A 157 -12.22 -20.26 4.49
N LEU A 158 -11.79 -20.82 5.63
CA LEU A 158 -11.97 -20.20 6.94
C LEU A 158 -11.23 -18.86 7.04
N ALA A 159 -10.04 -18.74 6.46
CA ALA A 159 -9.30 -17.47 6.42
C ALA A 159 -10.10 -16.37 5.69
N TYR A 160 -10.80 -16.72 4.60
CA TYR A 160 -11.64 -15.78 3.85
C TYR A 160 -12.91 -15.39 4.62
N TYR A 161 -13.58 -16.35 5.27
CA TYR A 161 -14.74 -16.06 6.10
C TYR A 161 -14.39 -15.17 7.29
N MET A 162 -13.28 -15.46 7.97
CA MET A 162 -12.81 -14.63 9.08
C MET A 162 -12.42 -13.23 8.62
N THR A 163 -11.80 -13.09 7.43
CA THR A 163 -11.55 -11.78 6.82
C THR A 163 -12.86 -11.03 6.61
N SER A 164 -13.88 -11.67 6.02
CA SER A 164 -15.19 -11.05 5.81
C SER A 164 -15.81 -10.58 7.13
N ILE A 165 -15.77 -11.42 8.18
CA ILE A 165 -16.30 -11.09 9.53
C ILE A 165 -15.55 -9.89 10.13
N VAL A 166 -14.23 -9.86 10.05
CA VAL A 166 -13.41 -8.73 10.54
C VAL A 166 -13.79 -7.42 9.82
N ILE A 167 -13.99 -7.47 8.51
CA ILE A 167 -14.37 -6.29 7.71
C ILE A 167 -15.82 -5.87 8.02
N ILE A 168 -16.75 -6.80 8.27
CA ILE A 168 -18.10 -6.48 8.76
C ILE A 168 -18.01 -5.81 10.14
N GLY A 169 -17.16 -6.31 11.02
CA GLY A 169 -16.88 -5.66 12.31
C GLY A 169 -16.38 -4.22 12.14
N ALA A 170 -15.47 -3.99 11.19
CA ALA A 170 -15.00 -2.65 10.84
C ALA A 170 -16.12 -1.77 10.27
N LEU A 171 -17.02 -2.33 9.44
CA LEU A 171 -18.20 -1.64 8.91
C LEU A 171 -19.15 -1.20 10.03
N LEU A 172 -19.51 -2.11 10.92
CA LEU A 172 -20.38 -1.79 12.07
C LEU A 172 -19.75 -0.74 12.99
N PHE A 173 -18.45 -0.89 13.25
CA PHE A 173 -17.70 0.11 14.01
C PHE A 173 -17.72 1.48 13.33
N CYS A 174 -17.55 1.52 11.99
CA CYS A 174 -17.61 2.74 11.20
C CYS A 174 -18.99 3.40 11.25
N ILE A 175 -20.07 2.63 11.12
CA ILE A 175 -21.45 3.13 11.20
C ILE A 175 -21.71 3.85 12.53
N ILE A 176 -21.23 3.28 13.64
CA ILE A 176 -21.51 3.78 14.99
C ILE A 176 -20.59 4.96 15.37
N LYS A 177 -19.30 4.92 14.98
CA LYS A 177 -18.29 5.82 15.54
C LYS A 177 -17.77 6.87 14.57
N VAL A 178 -17.76 6.60 13.26
CA VAL A 178 -17.19 7.51 12.27
C VAL A 178 -18.23 8.51 11.79
N ARG A 179 -17.84 9.79 11.81
CA ARG A 179 -18.66 10.89 11.29
C ARG A 179 -18.14 11.35 9.94
N GLU A 180 -19.00 12.02 9.15
CA GLU A 180 -18.60 12.65 7.91
C GLU A 180 -17.56 13.75 8.18
N THR A 181 -16.50 13.77 7.37
CA THR A 181 -15.44 14.78 7.45
C THR A 181 -15.51 15.82 6.33
N TYR A 182 -16.15 15.45 5.23
CA TYR A 182 -16.36 16.35 4.10
C TYR A 182 -17.40 17.42 4.41
N ARG A 183 -17.07 18.69 4.10
CA ARG A 183 -17.98 19.84 4.26
C ARG A 183 -18.27 20.44 2.89
N PRO A 184 -19.38 20.10 2.24
CA PRO A 184 -19.76 20.70 0.96
C PRO A 184 -20.03 22.19 1.13
N GLY A 185 -19.55 23.01 0.22
CA GLY A 185 -19.82 24.48 0.19
C GLY A 185 -18.80 25.37 0.91
N ALA A 186 -17.85 24.83 1.66
CA ALA A 186 -16.74 25.62 2.23
C ALA A 186 -15.73 26.07 1.14
N TYR A 187 -15.91 25.64 -0.11
CA TYR A 187 -14.90 25.74 -1.15
C TYR A 187 -15.51 26.26 -2.45
N THR A 188 -14.90 27.30 -3.03
CA THR A 188 -15.28 27.87 -4.31
C THR A 188 -15.20 26.83 -5.43
N LYS A 189 -16.22 26.82 -6.31
CA LYS A 189 -16.21 26.05 -7.56
C LYS A 189 -15.01 26.45 -8.42
N LYS A 190 -13.84 25.84 -8.17
CA LYS A 190 -12.72 25.94 -9.10
C LYS A 190 -12.88 24.90 -10.22
N ARG A 191 -12.34 25.25 -11.38
CA ARG A 191 -12.28 24.43 -12.60
C ARG A 191 -11.96 22.97 -12.25
N ILE A 192 -12.74 22.04 -12.80
CA ILE A 192 -12.48 20.61 -12.60
C ILE A 192 -11.13 20.27 -13.23
N THR A 193 -10.12 20.07 -12.41
CA THR A 193 -8.78 19.68 -12.86
C THR A 193 -8.85 18.23 -13.35
N LEU A 194 -8.39 17.92 -14.54
CA LEU A 194 -8.27 16.54 -15.02
C LEU A 194 -7.11 15.84 -14.27
N ALA A 195 -7.13 14.51 -14.16
CA ALA A 195 -6.02 13.79 -13.55
C ALA A 195 -4.68 14.06 -14.27
N SER A 196 -4.73 14.27 -15.60
CA SER A 196 -3.59 14.69 -16.43
C SER A 196 -3.01 16.04 -16.03
N ASP A 197 -3.82 16.96 -15.52
CA ASP A 197 -3.37 18.31 -15.18
C ASP A 197 -2.43 18.31 -13.96
N TYR A 198 -2.55 17.30 -13.10
CA TYR A 198 -1.62 17.14 -11.96
C TYR A 198 -0.18 16.86 -12.42
N PHE A 199 0.00 16.17 -13.55
CA PHE A 199 1.34 15.86 -14.06
C PHE A 199 2.05 17.11 -14.61
N LEU A 200 1.32 18.17 -14.96
CA LEU A 200 1.87 19.47 -15.38
C LEU A 200 2.26 20.34 -14.17
N GLN A 201 1.78 20.01 -12.98
CA GLN A 201 2.06 20.72 -11.73
C GLN A 201 3.27 20.10 -11.00
N PRO A 202 3.89 20.80 -10.04
CA PRO A 202 4.97 20.25 -9.22
C PRO A 202 4.62 18.92 -8.54
N VAL A 203 3.37 18.73 -8.15
CA VAL A 203 2.87 17.49 -7.53
C VAL A 203 2.99 16.29 -8.47
N GLY A 204 2.98 16.48 -9.77
CA GLY A 204 3.16 15.42 -10.77
C GLY A 204 4.50 14.68 -10.60
N ILE A 205 5.53 15.40 -10.20
CA ILE A 205 6.85 14.79 -9.90
C ILE A 205 6.71 13.78 -8.74
N LEU A 206 6.00 14.15 -7.67
CA LEU A 206 5.78 13.26 -6.52
C LEU A 206 4.90 12.05 -6.88
N LEU A 207 3.91 12.26 -7.76
CA LEU A 207 3.06 11.18 -8.28
C LEU A 207 3.89 10.16 -9.07
N ILE A 208 4.79 10.61 -9.93
CA ILE A 208 5.73 9.74 -10.67
C ILE A 208 6.64 8.99 -9.69
N CYS A 209 7.17 9.67 -8.66
CA CYS A 209 7.97 9.02 -7.61
C CYS A 209 7.19 7.91 -6.90
N THR A 210 5.90 8.12 -6.61
CA THR A 210 5.04 7.12 -5.98
C THR A 210 4.97 5.83 -6.81
N PHE A 211 4.82 5.94 -8.12
CA PHE A 211 4.83 4.80 -9.03
C PHE A 211 6.17 4.02 -8.95
N PHE A 212 7.32 4.71 -9.08
CA PHE A 212 8.63 4.04 -9.05
C PHE A 212 8.93 3.41 -7.70
N VAL A 213 8.62 4.08 -6.60
CA VAL A 213 8.77 3.53 -5.24
C VAL A 213 7.96 2.25 -5.08
N MET A 214 6.72 2.24 -5.57
CA MET A 214 5.85 1.06 -5.45
C MET A 214 6.26 -0.06 -6.41
N LEU A 215 6.71 0.29 -7.61
CA LEU A 215 7.23 -0.67 -8.59
C LEU A 215 8.47 -1.39 -8.05
N THR A 216 9.43 -0.66 -7.48
CA THR A 216 10.64 -1.26 -6.89
C THR A 216 10.33 -2.10 -5.68
N MET A 217 9.42 -1.64 -4.80
CA MET A 217 9.05 -2.38 -3.58
C MET A 217 8.33 -3.69 -3.92
N SER A 218 7.31 -3.62 -4.76
CA SER A 218 6.53 -4.79 -5.16
C SER A 218 7.34 -5.79 -5.99
N GLY A 219 8.25 -5.29 -6.85
CA GLY A 219 9.19 -6.11 -7.59
C GLY A 219 10.17 -6.83 -6.67
N MET A 220 10.72 -6.11 -5.69
CA MET A 220 11.61 -6.68 -4.68
C MET A 220 10.90 -7.77 -3.86
N GLU A 221 9.69 -7.50 -3.35
CA GLU A 221 8.92 -8.48 -2.57
C GLU A 221 8.76 -9.81 -3.32
N SER A 222 8.52 -9.78 -4.64
CA SER A 222 8.35 -10.98 -5.45
C SER A 222 9.68 -11.71 -5.72
N THR A 223 10.80 -11.00 -5.87
CA THR A 223 12.10 -11.60 -6.24
C THR A 223 12.98 -11.91 -5.04
N PHE A 224 12.77 -11.26 -3.89
CA PHE A 224 13.54 -11.52 -2.68
C PHE A 224 13.42 -12.97 -2.21
N GLN A 225 12.22 -13.53 -2.28
CA GLN A 225 11.99 -14.93 -1.92
C GLN A 225 12.75 -15.88 -2.85
N LEU A 226 12.71 -15.60 -4.15
CA LEU A 226 13.42 -16.41 -5.16
C LEU A 226 14.93 -16.36 -4.90
N LEU A 227 15.48 -15.16 -4.66
CA LEU A 227 16.91 -14.99 -4.32
C LEU A 227 17.28 -15.72 -3.03
N GLY A 228 16.41 -15.67 -2.01
CA GLY A 228 16.64 -16.36 -0.73
C GLY A 228 16.69 -17.86 -0.89
N ILE A 229 15.82 -18.45 -1.72
CA ILE A 229 15.87 -19.88 -2.02
C ILE A 229 17.15 -20.23 -2.77
N GLU A 230 17.51 -19.46 -3.80
CA GLU A 230 18.69 -19.74 -4.64
C GLU A 230 20.01 -19.60 -3.88
N ARG A 231 20.15 -18.59 -3.02
CA ARG A 231 21.43 -18.22 -2.38
C ARG A 231 21.66 -18.90 -1.03
N ILE A 232 20.62 -19.07 -0.23
CA ILE A 232 20.75 -19.51 1.16
C ILE A 232 19.73 -20.62 1.55
N ASN A 233 19.01 -21.17 0.58
CA ASN A 233 17.97 -22.19 0.80
C ASN A 233 16.98 -21.80 1.91
N ILE A 234 16.51 -20.54 1.87
CA ILE A 234 15.63 -19.99 2.89
C ILE A 234 14.30 -20.76 2.95
N THR A 235 13.88 -21.11 4.16
CA THR A 235 12.58 -21.77 4.36
C THR A 235 11.43 -20.75 4.41
N PRO A 236 10.17 -21.16 4.12
CA PRO A 236 9.00 -20.30 4.26
C PRO A 236 8.86 -19.69 5.66
N SER A 237 9.19 -20.43 6.71
CA SER A 237 9.17 -19.97 8.10
C SER A 237 10.20 -18.87 8.34
N GLN A 238 11.43 -19.05 7.88
CA GLN A 238 12.49 -18.04 7.97
C GLN A 238 12.12 -16.76 7.19
N MET A 239 11.53 -16.92 6.02
CA MET A 239 11.00 -15.80 5.23
C MET A 239 9.92 -15.03 6.02
N GLY A 240 8.99 -15.74 6.64
CA GLY A 240 7.95 -15.15 7.50
C GLY A 240 8.55 -14.34 8.66
N ILE A 241 9.60 -14.86 9.32
CA ILE A 241 10.32 -14.14 10.39
C ILE A 241 10.98 -12.86 9.85
N LEU A 242 11.62 -12.91 8.69
CA LEU A 242 12.25 -11.73 8.09
C LEU A 242 11.23 -10.63 7.78
N PHE A 243 10.10 -10.97 7.18
CA PHE A 243 9.05 -10.00 6.89
C PHE A 243 8.37 -9.49 8.18
N PHE A 244 8.22 -10.33 9.20
CA PHE A 244 7.72 -9.91 10.51
C PHE A 244 8.64 -8.87 11.16
N ILE A 245 9.96 -9.14 11.20
CA ILE A 245 10.96 -8.19 11.71
C ILE A 245 10.92 -6.89 10.89
N GLY A 246 10.97 -6.98 9.56
CA GLY A 246 10.87 -5.82 8.68
C GLY A 246 9.59 -5.01 8.91
N GLY A 247 8.47 -5.67 9.14
CA GLY A 247 7.18 -5.07 9.48
C GLY A 247 7.20 -4.29 10.79
N ILE A 248 7.85 -4.82 11.84
CA ILE A 248 8.04 -4.12 13.12
C ILE A 248 8.85 -2.83 12.92
N PHE A 249 9.97 -2.90 12.19
CA PHE A 249 10.78 -1.73 11.89
C PHE A 249 10.02 -0.72 11.04
N ASN A 250 9.26 -1.17 10.03
CA ASN A 250 8.41 -0.32 9.20
C ASN A 250 7.37 0.44 10.07
N ALA A 251 6.65 -0.27 10.94
CA ALA A 251 5.67 0.33 11.85
C ALA A 251 6.33 1.30 12.85
N GLY A 252 7.50 0.93 13.39
CA GLY A 252 8.29 1.76 14.30
C GLY A 252 8.76 3.06 13.65
N VAL A 253 9.21 3.00 12.39
CA VAL A 253 9.59 4.18 11.60
C VAL A 253 8.38 5.09 11.39
N GLN A 254 7.25 4.54 10.96
CA GLN A 254 6.05 5.33 10.64
C GLN A 254 5.44 5.99 11.89
N GLY A 255 5.26 5.25 12.97
CA GLY A 255 4.66 5.76 14.20
C GLY A 255 5.64 6.51 15.10
N GLY A 256 6.89 6.03 15.18
CA GLY A 256 7.91 6.55 16.09
C GLY A 256 8.66 7.78 15.55
N ILE A 257 9.21 7.66 14.34
CA ILE A 257 10.07 8.70 13.77
C ILE A 257 9.25 9.72 12.99
N ILE A 258 8.48 9.25 11.99
CA ILE A 258 7.68 10.15 11.13
C ILE A 258 6.63 10.90 11.95
N GLY A 259 6.02 10.23 12.93
CA GLY A 259 5.04 10.84 13.82
C GLY A 259 5.59 12.01 14.68
N ARG A 260 6.91 12.17 14.78
CA ARG A 260 7.59 13.24 15.54
C ARG A 260 8.25 14.29 14.65
N LEU A 261 8.22 14.13 13.34
CA LEU A 261 8.82 15.09 12.41
C LEU A 261 8.13 16.45 12.50
N LYS A 262 8.96 17.49 12.49
CA LYS A 262 8.49 18.88 12.36
C LYS A 262 8.29 19.21 10.88
N ASP A 263 7.44 20.18 10.61
CA ASP A 263 7.26 20.67 9.25
C ASP A 263 8.60 21.18 8.65
N GLY A 264 8.88 20.85 7.41
CA GLY A 264 10.13 21.18 6.73
C GLY A 264 11.25 20.13 6.87
N GLN A 265 11.11 19.12 7.74
CA GLN A 265 12.10 18.04 7.89
C GLN A 265 11.85 16.85 6.94
N GLU A 266 10.78 16.89 6.15
CA GLU A 266 10.38 15.79 5.28
C GLU A 266 11.43 15.45 4.22
N TYR A 267 12.03 16.49 3.60
CA TYR A 267 13.01 16.28 2.55
C TYR A 267 14.25 15.49 3.00
N PRO A 268 15.00 15.91 4.03
CA PRO A 268 16.18 15.15 4.45
C PRO A 268 15.82 13.72 4.88
N VAL A 269 14.67 13.51 5.51
CA VAL A 269 14.22 12.17 5.93
C VAL A 269 13.84 11.30 4.73
N MET A 270 13.23 11.86 3.67
CA MET A 270 12.99 11.14 2.43
C MET A 270 14.31 10.70 1.76
N ILE A 271 15.31 11.57 1.74
CA ILE A 271 16.63 11.23 1.19
C ILE A 271 17.33 10.13 2.01
N ILE A 272 17.21 10.17 3.33
CA ILE A 272 17.70 9.07 4.20
C ILE A 272 16.97 7.76 3.84
N GLY A 273 15.65 7.79 3.68
CA GLY A 273 14.87 6.61 3.27
C GLY A 273 15.31 6.05 1.92
N GLN A 274 15.54 6.91 0.93
CA GLN A 274 16.07 6.50 -0.38
C GLN A 274 17.49 5.92 -0.31
N ALA A 275 18.35 6.51 0.53
CA ALA A 275 19.69 5.99 0.75
C ALA A 275 19.67 4.60 1.39
N MET A 276 18.80 4.38 2.40
CA MET A 276 18.61 3.06 3.01
C MET A 276 18.13 2.02 1.97
N ALA A 277 17.15 2.37 1.14
CA ALA A 277 16.67 1.50 0.07
C ALA A 277 17.76 1.20 -0.97
N LEU A 278 18.51 2.20 -1.38
CA LEU A 278 19.63 2.06 -2.33
C LEU A 278 20.70 1.11 -1.80
N ILE A 279 21.15 1.31 -0.55
CA ILE A 279 22.13 0.44 0.11
C ILE A 279 21.62 -1.00 0.13
N ALA A 280 20.37 -1.21 0.52
CA ALA A 280 19.80 -2.54 0.58
C ALA A 280 19.69 -3.21 -0.80
N PHE A 281 19.30 -2.47 -1.85
CA PHE A 281 19.29 -2.99 -3.22
C PHE A 281 20.68 -3.38 -3.72
N ILE A 282 21.71 -2.62 -3.37
CA ILE A 282 23.13 -2.95 -3.71
C ILE A 282 23.61 -4.18 -2.92
N MET A 283 23.18 -4.33 -1.68
CA MET A 283 23.56 -5.46 -0.82
C MET A 283 22.89 -6.77 -1.23
N LEU A 284 21.63 -6.77 -1.65
CA LEU A 284 20.83 -7.97 -1.89
C LEU A 284 21.49 -9.01 -2.82
N PRO A 285 22.12 -8.64 -3.97
CA PRO A 285 22.80 -9.62 -4.82
C PRO A 285 23.92 -10.41 -4.14
N PHE A 286 24.47 -9.89 -3.03
CA PHE A 286 25.56 -10.49 -2.26
C PHE A 286 25.08 -11.23 -1.00
N MET A 287 23.79 -11.56 -0.94
CA MET A 287 23.20 -12.26 0.20
C MET A 287 23.86 -13.63 0.44
N THR A 288 24.40 -13.83 1.65
CA THR A 288 25.18 -15.03 2.02
C THR A 288 24.58 -15.84 3.18
N ASN A 289 23.75 -15.19 4.01
CA ASN A 289 23.12 -15.86 5.16
C ASN A 289 21.85 -15.12 5.61
N LEU A 290 21.11 -15.75 6.53
CA LEU A 290 19.83 -15.23 7.02
C LEU A 290 19.94 -13.87 7.75
N PHE A 291 21.02 -13.67 8.50
CA PHE A 291 21.27 -12.42 9.24
C PHE A 291 21.50 -11.25 8.25
N TYR A 292 22.29 -11.50 7.21
CA TYR A 292 22.51 -10.53 6.13
C TYR A 292 21.21 -10.18 5.41
N ALA A 293 20.39 -11.19 5.09
CA ALA A 293 19.06 -10.99 4.51
C ALA A 293 18.17 -10.13 5.42
N GLY A 294 18.25 -10.36 6.73
CA GLY A 294 17.51 -9.57 7.74
C GLY A 294 17.91 -8.09 7.72
N ILE A 295 19.20 -7.77 7.64
CA ILE A 295 19.67 -6.38 7.52
C ILE A 295 19.11 -5.74 6.26
N CYS A 296 19.17 -6.43 5.11
CA CYS A 296 18.65 -5.90 3.84
C CYS A 296 17.13 -5.61 3.94
N ILE A 297 16.34 -6.52 4.51
CA ILE A 297 14.89 -6.35 4.67
C ILE A 297 14.58 -5.17 5.60
N VAL A 298 15.28 -5.06 6.73
CA VAL A 298 15.08 -3.95 7.68
C VAL A 298 15.39 -2.60 7.02
N LEU A 299 16.49 -2.50 6.29
CA LEU A 299 16.88 -1.28 5.56
C LEU A 299 15.82 -0.93 4.49
N LEU A 300 15.40 -1.89 3.68
CA LEU A 300 14.38 -1.69 2.64
C LEU A 300 13.03 -1.29 3.20
N MET A 301 12.51 -2.04 4.18
CA MET A 301 11.21 -1.78 4.78
C MET A 301 11.17 -0.44 5.50
N SER A 302 12.24 -0.10 6.24
CA SER A 302 12.36 1.19 6.92
C SER A 302 12.52 2.33 5.93
N GLY A 303 13.36 2.18 4.91
CA GLY A 303 13.55 3.17 3.84
C GLY A 303 12.26 3.44 3.08
N ASN A 304 11.54 2.38 2.70
CA ASN A 304 10.24 2.50 2.05
C ASN A 304 9.20 3.17 2.95
N ALA A 305 9.19 2.88 4.26
CA ALA A 305 8.29 3.52 5.21
C ALA A 305 8.48 5.04 5.25
N PHE A 306 9.74 5.51 5.30
CA PHE A 306 10.06 6.94 5.21
C PHE A 306 9.53 7.55 3.92
N VAL A 307 9.94 6.99 2.78
CA VAL A 307 9.65 7.57 1.47
C VAL A 307 8.16 7.57 1.18
N LYS A 308 7.49 6.43 1.33
CA LYS A 308 6.07 6.26 1.00
C LYS A 308 5.16 7.17 1.83
N THR A 309 5.39 7.21 3.14
CA THR A 309 4.57 8.04 4.03
C THR A 309 4.77 9.52 3.76
N LEU A 310 6.01 9.94 3.55
CA LEU A 310 6.33 11.34 3.29
C LEU A 310 5.88 11.80 1.90
N LEU A 311 5.99 10.94 0.87
CA LEU A 311 5.41 11.21 -0.45
C LEU A 311 3.89 11.44 -0.35
N THR A 312 3.17 10.54 0.30
CA THR A 312 1.71 10.68 0.49
C THR A 312 1.37 11.95 1.26
N SER A 313 2.13 12.28 2.30
CA SER A 313 1.95 13.52 3.07
C SER A 313 2.19 14.75 2.20
N GLN A 314 3.28 14.82 1.43
CA GLN A 314 3.60 15.95 0.58
C GLN A 314 2.58 16.11 -0.56
N ILE A 315 2.17 15.02 -1.21
CA ILE A 315 1.12 15.05 -2.24
C ILE A 315 -0.17 15.65 -1.66
N THR A 316 -0.58 15.23 -0.46
CA THR A 316 -1.79 15.77 0.17
C THR A 316 -1.62 17.22 0.65
N LYS A 317 -0.41 17.67 0.97
CA LYS A 317 -0.12 19.09 1.30
C LYS A 317 -0.24 20.01 0.08
N GLU A 318 0.12 19.52 -1.12
CA GLU A 318 0.00 20.30 -2.38
C GLU A 318 -1.45 20.38 -2.88
N GLY A 319 -2.30 19.42 -2.50
CA GLY A 319 -3.69 19.36 -2.95
C GLY A 319 -4.60 20.39 -2.29
N ASN A 320 -5.56 20.90 -3.06
CA ASN A 320 -6.68 21.66 -2.51
C ASN A 320 -7.68 20.70 -1.85
N GLN A 321 -8.33 21.15 -0.78
CA GLN A 321 -9.30 20.32 -0.06
C GLN A 321 -10.47 19.82 -0.91
N ASN A 322 -10.88 20.61 -1.94
CA ASN A 322 -11.94 20.26 -2.88
C ASN A 322 -11.60 19.11 -3.84
N GLU A 323 -10.31 18.85 -4.06
CA GLU A 323 -9.82 17.87 -5.01
C GLU A 323 -9.04 16.73 -4.32
N MET A 324 -9.10 16.67 -3.00
CA MET A 324 -8.32 15.72 -2.20
C MET A 324 -8.66 14.27 -2.55
N GLY A 325 -9.94 13.95 -2.78
CA GLY A 325 -10.36 12.62 -3.19
C GLY A 325 -9.78 12.21 -4.54
N ARG A 326 -9.69 13.14 -5.50
CA ARG A 326 -9.08 12.88 -6.82
C ARG A 326 -7.58 12.70 -6.72
N LEU A 327 -6.91 13.56 -5.97
CA LEU A 327 -5.46 13.49 -5.80
C LEU A 327 -5.04 12.19 -5.10
N THR A 328 -5.74 11.81 -4.02
CA THR A 328 -5.48 10.55 -3.31
C THR A 328 -5.81 9.33 -4.15
N SER A 329 -6.87 9.36 -4.95
CA SER A 329 -7.20 8.28 -5.87
C SER A 329 -6.19 8.14 -7.01
N THR A 330 -5.67 9.25 -7.55
CA THR A 330 -4.60 9.23 -8.54
C THR A 330 -3.32 8.62 -7.96
N THR A 331 -2.97 9.01 -6.73
CA THR A 331 -1.84 8.42 -5.99
C THR A 331 -2.00 6.91 -5.86
N TYR A 332 -3.18 6.45 -5.44
CA TYR A 332 -3.45 5.02 -5.28
C TYR A 332 -3.46 4.25 -6.61
N SER A 333 -3.92 4.88 -7.69
CA SER A 333 -3.86 4.29 -9.03
C SER A 333 -2.41 4.05 -9.46
N LEU A 334 -1.52 5.01 -9.22
CA LEU A 334 -0.09 4.85 -9.52
C LEU A 334 0.57 3.80 -8.65
N ASP A 335 0.18 3.71 -7.37
CA ASP A 335 0.58 2.59 -6.50
C ASP A 335 0.15 1.23 -7.07
N SER A 336 -1.10 1.14 -7.52
CA SER A 336 -1.64 -0.10 -8.10
C SER A 336 -0.92 -0.49 -9.39
N LEU A 337 -0.57 0.49 -10.24
CA LEU A 337 0.29 0.24 -11.41
C LEU A 337 1.66 -0.28 -11.02
N GLY A 338 2.30 0.31 -10.01
CA GLY A 338 3.56 -0.19 -9.48
C GLY A 338 3.48 -1.63 -9.00
N ARG A 339 2.40 -1.99 -8.32
CA ARG A 339 2.14 -3.38 -7.86
C ARG A 339 1.90 -4.38 -8.99
N ILE A 340 1.36 -3.93 -10.12
CA ILE A 340 1.17 -4.79 -11.30
C ILE A 340 2.50 -5.00 -12.02
N PHE A 341 3.19 -3.91 -12.35
CA PHE A 341 4.39 -3.97 -13.19
C PHE A 341 5.63 -4.41 -12.41
N GLY A 342 5.71 -4.14 -11.10
CA GLY A 342 6.85 -4.52 -10.27
C GLY A 342 7.20 -6.00 -10.37
N PRO A 343 6.31 -6.92 -9.97
CA PRO A 343 6.56 -8.35 -10.08
C PRO A 343 6.82 -8.82 -11.49
N LEU A 344 6.09 -8.29 -12.49
CA LEU A 344 6.25 -8.67 -13.89
C LEU A 344 7.66 -8.35 -14.40
N VAL A 345 8.11 -7.11 -14.19
CA VAL A 345 9.43 -6.64 -14.62
C VAL A 345 10.54 -7.35 -13.85
N PHE A 346 10.45 -7.39 -12.52
CA PHE A 346 11.51 -7.92 -11.68
C PHE A 346 11.67 -9.43 -11.82
N ASN A 347 10.58 -10.20 -11.93
CA ASN A 347 10.66 -11.64 -12.18
C ASN A 347 11.24 -11.95 -13.57
N TYR A 348 10.90 -11.16 -14.58
CA TYR A 348 11.52 -11.30 -15.91
C TYR A 348 13.04 -11.06 -15.86
N LEU A 349 13.47 -10.00 -15.16
CA LEU A 349 14.88 -9.70 -14.96
C LEU A 349 15.58 -10.80 -14.15
N PHE A 350 14.90 -11.41 -13.18
CA PHE A 350 15.44 -12.51 -12.38
C PHE A 350 15.76 -13.76 -13.22
N ILE A 351 14.97 -14.05 -14.24
CA ILE A 351 15.22 -15.15 -15.16
C ILE A 351 16.54 -14.93 -15.95
N ILE A 352 16.88 -13.67 -16.24
CA ILE A 352 18.14 -13.34 -16.96
C ILE A 352 19.34 -13.55 -16.02
N THR A 353 19.28 -12.97 -14.84
CA THR A 353 20.27 -13.17 -13.75
C THR A 353 19.63 -12.83 -12.39
N ALA A 354 19.90 -13.65 -11.38
CA ALA A 354 19.30 -13.49 -10.04
C ALA A 354 19.59 -12.12 -9.39
N GLY A 355 20.72 -11.50 -9.73
CA GLY A 355 21.10 -10.17 -9.21
C GLY A 355 20.50 -8.99 -9.97
N LEU A 356 20.11 -9.16 -11.23
CA LEU A 356 19.70 -8.06 -12.13
C LEU A 356 18.50 -7.24 -11.61
N PRO A 357 17.44 -7.85 -11.06
CA PRO A 357 16.31 -7.09 -10.52
C PRO A 357 16.74 -6.06 -9.46
N PHE A 358 17.70 -6.43 -8.62
CA PHE A 358 18.16 -5.58 -7.53
C PHE A 358 19.04 -4.44 -8.02
N TRP A 359 19.87 -4.65 -9.05
CA TRP A 359 20.60 -3.58 -9.72
C TRP A 359 19.66 -2.59 -10.42
N VAL A 360 18.62 -3.08 -11.07
CA VAL A 360 17.59 -2.23 -11.67
C VAL A 360 16.82 -1.49 -10.57
N GLY A 361 16.50 -2.16 -9.45
CA GLY A 361 15.89 -1.52 -8.27
C GLY A 361 16.75 -0.38 -7.72
N ALA A 362 18.08 -0.59 -7.62
CA ALA A 362 19.02 0.46 -7.23
C ALA A 362 18.99 1.66 -8.20
N ALA A 363 19.04 1.41 -9.51
CA ALA A 363 18.97 2.45 -10.54
C ALA A 363 17.65 3.25 -10.46
N LEU A 364 16.53 2.58 -10.32
CA LEU A 364 15.22 3.22 -10.16
C LEU A 364 15.11 4.02 -8.85
N THR A 365 15.77 3.56 -7.78
CA THR A 365 15.86 4.30 -6.52
C THR A 365 16.64 5.60 -6.69
N VAL A 366 17.76 5.57 -7.39
CA VAL A 366 18.54 6.79 -7.76
C VAL A 366 17.70 7.72 -8.61
N PHE A 367 16.97 7.18 -9.59
CA PHE A 367 16.09 7.95 -10.47
C PHE A 367 14.96 8.63 -9.67
N SER A 368 14.27 7.92 -8.79
CA SER A 368 13.25 8.51 -7.93
C SER A 368 13.83 9.57 -6.97
N THR A 369 15.04 9.36 -6.44
CA THR A 369 15.75 10.33 -5.60
C THR A 369 16.03 11.63 -6.37
N TYR A 370 16.44 11.54 -7.64
CA TYR A 370 16.64 12.70 -8.50
C TYR A 370 15.36 13.51 -8.68
N PHE A 371 14.20 12.86 -8.89
CA PHE A 371 12.92 13.53 -8.99
C PHE A 371 12.49 14.22 -7.69
N ILE A 372 12.70 13.57 -6.55
CA ILE A 372 12.46 14.18 -5.23
C ILE A 372 13.31 15.45 -5.07
N PHE A 373 14.60 15.40 -5.44
CA PHE A 373 15.49 16.56 -5.42
C PHE A 373 14.97 17.70 -6.33
N GLN A 374 14.56 17.38 -7.56
CA GLN A 374 14.01 18.36 -8.51
C GLN A 374 12.75 19.03 -7.98
N TYR A 375 11.85 18.28 -7.35
CA TYR A 375 10.66 18.82 -6.71
C TYR A 375 11.01 19.88 -5.65
N TYR A 376 11.89 19.53 -4.72
CA TYR A 376 12.26 20.47 -3.63
C TYR A 376 13.07 21.66 -4.14
N ARG A 377 13.90 21.50 -5.16
CA ARG A 377 14.60 22.60 -5.83
C ARG A 377 13.61 23.57 -6.50
N LYS A 378 12.59 23.06 -7.20
CA LYS A 378 11.55 23.88 -7.82
C LYS A 378 10.72 24.62 -6.78
N ARG A 379 10.37 23.97 -5.70
CA ARG A 379 9.61 24.57 -4.60
C ARG A 379 10.37 25.71 -3.92
N ARG A 380 11.68 25.55 -3.66
CA ARG A 380 12.52 26.62 -3.08
C ARG A 380 12.65 27.86 -3.99
N ARG A 381 12.43 27.72 -5.28
CA ARG A 381 12.47 28.87 -6.22
C ARG A 381 11.14 29.62 -6.30
N LEU A 382 10.06 29.01 -5.83
CA LEU A 382 8.71 29.57 -5.82
C LEU A 382 8.31 30.15 -4.44
N ALA A 383 9.05 29.81 -3.39
CA ALA A 383 8.94 30.38 -2.05
C ALA A 383 9.90 31.55 -1.86
#